data_7394217ac1271f6584c91a72fe6a10e1
#
_entry.id   7394217ac1271f6584c91a72fe6a10e1
#
_cell.length_a   1.000
_cell.length_b   1.000
_cell.length_c   1.000
_cell.angle_alpha   90.00
_cell.angle_beta   90.00
_cell.angle_gamma   90.00
#
_symmetry.space_group_name_H-M   'P 1'
#
loop_
_entity.id
_entity.type
_entity.pdbx_description
1 polymer ?
#
loop_
_entity_poly.entity_id
_entity_poly.type
_entity_poly.pdbx_seq_one_letter_code
_entity_poly.pdbx_strand_id
1 'polypeptide(L)'
;SIRILDIKYGTSVDGIGLRTSLYCAGCENHCVGCHNPQSWDEYGGEAIEIEELFRLIVDADMNVTFTGGDPMFHPEGFIQLAQMIKEQTDKTIWCYTGYRFEDLLAHPLRRKLVELCDVIVDGRYIEAGRDLSLHFRGSRNQRIIDVPNSLRFNKVYLIE
;
A
#
# COMPACT_ATOMS: atom_id res chain seq x y z
N SER A 1 -8.54 -8.15 -11.93
CA SER A 1 -7.39 -8.89 -11.37
C SER A 1 -6.27 -7.92 -10.97
N ILE A 2 -5.39 -8.41 -10.15
CA ILE A 2 -4.16 -7.72 -9.75
C ILE A 2 -3.01 -8.68 -10.00
N ARG A 3 -1.90 -8.17 -10.55
CA ARG A 3 -0.69 -8.97 -10.68
C ARG A 3 0.05 -8.98 -9.35
N ILE A 4 0.14 -10.15 -8.76
CA ILE A 4 0.69 -10.37 -7.42
C ILE A 4 2.01 -11.12 -7.52
N LEU A 5 3.05 -10.61 -6.88
CA LEU A 5 4.35 -11.26 -6.77
C LEU A 5 4.38 -12.23 -5.60
N ASP A 6 3.78 -11.85 -4.48
CA ASP A 6 3.77 -12.65 -3.26
C ASP A 6 2.64 -12.20 -2.33
N ILE A 7 2.22 -13.10 -1.47
CA ILE A 7 1.30 -12.80 -0.37
C ILE A 7 1.96 -13.33 0.90
N LYS A 8 2.18 -12.44 1.87
CA LYS A 8 2.76 -12.82 3.16
C LYS A 8 1.72 -12.66 4.26
N TYR A 9 1.55 -13.70 5.04
CA TYR A 9 0.59 -13.74 6.14
C TYR A 9 1.29 -13.51 7.47
N GLY A 10 0.64 -12.75 8.36
CA GLY A 10 1.16 -12.50 9.69
C GLY A 10 2.39 -11.59 9.72
N THR A 11 2.48 -10.62 8.79
CA THR A 11 3.58 -9.64 8.80
C THR A 11 3.34 -8.60 9.88
N SER A 12 4.42 -8.15 10.53
CA SER A 12 4.39 -7.07 11.51
C SER A 12 5.25 -5.88 11.12
N VAL A 13 5.92 -5.95 9.97
CA VAL A 13 6.82 -4.91 9.47
C VAL A 13 6.15 -3.97 8.46
N ASP A 14 5.01 -4.37 7.91
CA ASP A 14 4.26 -3.65 6.88
C ASP A 14 3.02 -2.95 7.45
N GLY A 15 3.08 -2.50 8.68
CA GLY A 15 2.00 -1.80 9.36
C GLY A 15 1.76 -2.31 10.78
N ILE A 16 0.90 -1.61 11.50
CA ILE A 16 0.58 -1.94 12.89
C ILE A 16 -0.24 -3.24 12.95
N GLY A 17 0.13 -4.13 13.86
CA GLY A 17 -0.51 -5.42 14.08
C GLY A 17 -0.06 -6.48 13.08
N LEU A 18 -0.66 -7.66 13.15
CA LEU A 18 -0.42 -8.72 12.19
C LEU A 18 -1.27 -8.49 10.95
N ARG A 19 -0.65 -8.55 9.78
CA ARG A 19 -1.30 -8.16 8.54
C ARG A 19 -1.07 -9.21 7.44
N THR A 20 -2.04 -9.30 6.53
CA THR A 20 -1.85 -9.96 5.25
C THR A 20 -1.33 -8.92 4.28
N SER A 21 -0.11 -9.12 3.79
CA SER A 21 0.55 -8.17 2.89
C SER A 21 0.53 -8.70 1.46
N LEU A 22 -0.06 -7.90 0.55
CA LEU A 22 -0.09 -8.20 -0.88
C LEU A 22 1.03 -7.42 -1.57
N TYR A 23 1.95 -8.15 -2.20
CA TYR A 23 3.09 -7.57 -2.91
C TYR A 23 2.77 -7.58 -4.41
N CYS A 24 2.42 -6.41 -4.95
CA CYS A 24 2.04 -6.29 -6.36
C CYS A 24 3.24 -6.05 -7.27
N ALA A 25 3.06 -6.34 -8.56
CA ALA A 25 4.00 -6.03 -9.62
C ALA A 25 3.76 -4.63 -10.17
N GLY A 26 4.83 -3.96 -10.61
CA GLY A 26 4.78 -2.64 -11.25
C GLY A 26 5.10 -1.49 -10.31
N CYS A 27 6.15 -0.75 -10.66
CA CYS A 27 6.53 0.47 -9.98
C CYS A 27 7.30 1.37 -10.95
N GLU A 28 6.84 2.60 -11.17
CA GLU A 28 7.52 3.53 -12.07
C GLU A 28 8.71 4.26 -11.42
N ASN A 29 8.82 4.24 -10.10
CA ASN A 29 9.82 5.04 -9.38
C ASN A 29 11.24 4.50 -9.50
N HIS A 30 11.42 3.17 -9.59
CA HIS A 30 12.73 2.52 -9.72
C HIS A 30 13.78 3.10 -8.77
N CYS A 31 13.45 3.19 -7.47
CA CYS A 31 14.31 3.86 -6.49
C CYS A 31 15.65 3.16 -6.32
N VAL A 32 16.72 3.92 -6.31
CA VAL A 32 18.07 3.40 -6.01
C VAL A 32 18.07 2.81 -4.60
N GLY A 33 18.55 1.57 -4.47
CA GLY A 33 18.58 0.87 -3.19
C GLY A 33 17.23 0.27 -2.78
N CYS A 34 16.23 0.29 -3.66
CA CYS A 34 14.92 -0.30 -3.40
C CYS A 34 15.05 -1.76 -2.93
N HIS A 35 14.26 -2.15 -1.92
CA HIS A 35 14.29 -3.50 -1.36
C HIS A 35 13.63 -4.54 -2.28
N ASN A 36 12.81 -4.11 -3.24
CA ASN A 36 12.06 -5.00 -4.14
C ASN A 36 12.22 -4.61 -5.62
N PRO A 37 13.47 -4.57 -6.16
CA PRO A 37 13.65 -4.18 -7.57
C PRO A 37 12.97 -5.12 -8.55
N GLN A 38 12.78 -6.39 -8.18
CA GLN A 38 12.04 -7.36 -9.00
C GLN A 38 10.58 -6.96 -9.19
N SER A 39 10.02 -6.07 -8.37
CA SER A 39 8.64 -5.61 -8.45
C SER A 39 8.42 -4.51 -9.50
N TRP A 40 9.48 -4.00 -10.14
CA TRP A 40 9.39 -2.91 -11.11
C TRP A 40 8.67 -3.32 -12.40
N ASP A 41 8.78 -4.59 -12.79
CA ASP A 41 8.11 -5.10 -13.98
C ASP A 41 6.60 -5.26 -13.72
N GLU A 42 5.80 -4.44 -14.40
CA GLU A 42 4.33 -4.48 -14.27
C GLU A 42 3.70 -5.79 -14.79
N TYR A 43 4.45 -6.57 -15.56
CA TYR A 43 4.01 -7.88 -16.06
C TYR A 43 4.56 -9.04 -15.22
N GLY A 44 5.26 -8.75 -14.13
CA GLY A 44 5.75 -9.77 -13.22
C GLY A 44 4.65 -10.41 -12.40
N GLY A 45 4.99 -11.49 -11.68
CA GLY A 45 4.05 -12.17 -10.81
C GLY A 45 2.94 -12.92 -11.54
N GLU A 46 1.85 -13.14 -10.85
CA GLU A 46 0.67 -13.86 -11.33
C GLU A 46 -0.57 -13.00 -11.21
N ALA A 47 -1.40 -12.97 -12.26
CA ALA A 47 -2.68 -12.27 -12.21
C ALA A 47 -3.66 -13.07 -11.36
N ILE A 48 -4.16 -12.46 -10.28
CA ILE A 48 -5.11 -13.10 -9.36
C ILE A 48 -6.40 -12.28 -9.37
N GLU A 49 -7.54 -12.96 -9.48
CA GLU A 49 -8.85 -12.31 -9.49
C GLU A 49 -9.16 -11.64 -8.15
N ILE A 50 -9.91 -10.56 -8.20
CA ILE A 50 -10.24 -9.76 -7.01
C ILE A 50 -10.98 -10.62 -5.98
N GLU A 51 -11.94 -11.42 -6.42
CA GLU A 51 -12.74 -12.29 -5.55
C GLU A 51 -11.86 -13.33 -4.83
N GLU A 52 -10.86 -13.86 -5.53
CA GLU A 52 -9.92 -14.81 -4.93
C GLU A 52 -9.05 -14.15 -3.88
N LEU A 53 -8.54 -12.94 -4.17
CA LEU A 53 -7.75 -12.16 -3.21
C LEU A 53 -8.59 -11.83 -1.97
N PHE A 54 -9.84 -11.44 -2.17
CA PHE A 54 -10.74 -11.15 -1.07
C PHE A 54 -10.97 -12.38 -0.19
N ARG A 55 -11.20 -13.55 -0.81
CA ARG A 55 -11.38 -14.82 -0.09
C ARG A 55 -10.13 -15.15 0.76
N LEU A 56 -8.94 -14.98 0.20
CA LEU A 56 -7.69 -15.24 0.93
C LEU A 56 -7.55 -14.30 2.14
N ILE A 57 -7.94 -13.03 1.98
CA ILE A 57 -7.90 -12.04 3.05
C ILE A 57 -8.88 -12.39 4.16
N VAL A 58 -10.09 -12.76 3.82
CA VAL A 58 -11.12 -13.15 4.81
C VAL A 58 -10.70 -14.43 5.54
N ASP A 59 -10.19 -15.43 4.82
CA ASP A 59 -9.75 -16.69 5.43
C ASP A 59 -8.60 -16.49 6.40
N ALA A 60 -7.67 -15.59 6.09
CA ALA A 60 -6.54 -15.28 6.97
C ALA A 60 -6.98 -14.49 8.21
N ASP A 61 -8.07 -13.75 8.09
CA ASP A 61 -8.68 -12.95 9.16
C ASP A 61 -7.72 -12.00 9.88
N MET A 62 -6.90 -11.31 9.09
CA MET A 62 -5.97 -10.27 9.55
C MET A 62 -6.25 -8.96 8.82
N ASN A 63 -5.76 -7.85 9.36
CA ASN A 63 -5.77 -6.58 8.63
C ASN A 63 -4.90 -6.67 7.38
N VAL A 64 -4.95 -5.68 6.50
CA VAL A 64 -4.42 -5.80 5.14
C VAL A 64 -3.43 -4.69 4.84
N THR A 65 -2.37 -5.04 4.12
CA THR A 65 -1.39 -4.08 3.58
C THR A 65 -1.24 -4.30 2.07
N PHE A 66 -1.33 -3.21 1.31
CA PHE A 66 -1.00 -3.18 -0.12
C PHE A 66 0.41 -2.61 -0.27
N THR A 67 1.28 -3.37 -0.89
CA THR A 67 2.70 -3.01 -1.03
C THR A 67 3.30 -3.72 -2.26
N GLY A 68 4.60 -3.86 -2.31
CA GLY A 68 5.33 -4.59 -3.35
C GLY A 68 6.07 -3.65 -4.26
N GLY A 69 5.65 -3.55 -5.53
CA GLY A 69 5.89 -2.45 -6.44
C GLY A 69 5.16 -1.22 -5.92
N ASP A 70 4.23 -0.70 -6.70
CA ASP A 70 3.44 0.43 -6.23
C ASP A 70 1.96 0.20 -6.53
N PRO A 71 1.12 -0.02 -5.49
CA PRO A 71 -0.32 -0.19 -5.67
C PRO A 71 -0.99 1.00 -6.35
N MET A 72 -0.40 2.20 -6.25
CA MET A 72 -0.94 3.41 -6.87
C MET A 72 -0.54 3.57 -8.34
N PHE A 73 0.38 2.74 -8.84
CA PHE A 73 0.77 2.77 -10.25
C PHE A 73 -0.39 2.30 -11.15
N HIS A 74 -1.03 1.19 -10.79
CA HIS A 74 -2.23 0.66 -11.44
C HIS A 74 -3.28 0.37 -10.36
N PRO A 75 -4.03 1.40 -9.90
CA PRO A 75 -4.85 1.25 -8.69
C PRO A 75 -6.22 0.59 -8.90
N GLU A 76 -6.64 0.33 -10.14
CA GLU A 76 -8.02 -0.11 -10.45
C GLU A 76 -8.43 -1.38 -9.69
N GLY A 77 -7.59 -2.41 -9.72
CA GLY A 77 -7.85 -3.66 -9.01
C GLY A 77 -7.85 -3.47 -7.49
N PHE A 78 -6.93 -2.66 -6.99
CA PHE A 78 -6.87 -2.36 -5.56
C PHE A 78 -8.09 -1.56 -5.08
N ILE A 79 -8.64 -0.68 -5.92
CA ILE A 79 -9.88 0.04 -5.60
C ILE A 79 -11.02 -0.96 -5.41
N GLN A 80 -11.19 -1.89 -6.34
CA GLN A 80 -12.23 -2.92 -6.24
C GLN A 80 -12.07 -3.77 -4.98
N LEU A 81 -10.85 -4.23 -4.72
CA LEU A 81 -10.55 -5.05 -3.54
C LEU A 81 -10.77 -4.27 -2.24
N ALA A 82 -10.31 -3.03 -2.18
CA ALA A 82 -10.48 -2.18 -1.00
C ALA A 82 -11.96 -1.91 -0.72
N GLN A 83 -12.77 -1.68 -1.75
CA GLN A 83 -14.21 -1.51 -1.59
C GLN A 83 -14.85 -2.74 -0.94
N MET A 84 -14.51 -3.93 -1.40
CA MET A 84 -15.01 -5.18 -0.82
C MET A 84 -14.59 -5.32 0.65
N ILE A 85 -13.34 -5.04 0.95
CA ILE A 85 -12.80 -5.12 2.31
C ILE A 85 -13.55 -4.15 3.25
N LYS A 86 -13.71 -2.89 2.84
CA LYS A 86 -14.34 -1.88 3.68
C LYS A 86 -15.85 -2.11 3.84
N GLU A 87 -16.52 -2.64 2.82
CA GLU A 87 -17.96 -2.90 2.86
C GLU A 87 -18.33 -4.16 3.65
N GLN A 88 -17.48 -5.18 3.60
CA GLN A 88 -17.80 -6.51 4.11
C GLN A 88 -17.00 -6.94 5.34
N THR A 89 -16.03 -6.14 5.78
CA THR A 89 -15.19 -6.44 6.93
C THR A 89 -14.89 -5.19 7.75
N ASP A 90 -14.33 -5.39 8.95
CA ASP A 90 -13.82 -4.31 9.81
C ASP A 90 -12.30 -4.13 9.68
N LYS A 91 -11.69 -4.77 8.68
CA LYS A 91 -10.22 -4.75 8.53
C LYS A 91 -9.72 -3.38 8.11
N THR A 92 -8.57 -3.01 8.64
CA THR A 92 -7.86 -1.78 8.23
C THR A 92 -6.96 -2.06 7.04
N ILE A 93 -6.75 -1.02 6.21
CA ILE A 93 -5.92 -1.09 5.02
C ILE A 93 -4.79 -0.09 5.14
N TRP A 94 -3.55 -0.57 5.06
CA TRP A 94 -2.34 0.24 4.87
C TRP A 94 -1.92 0.11 3.40
N CYS A 95 -1.45 1.21 2.82
CA CYS A 95 -0.96 1.22 1.45
C CYS A 95 0.38 1.95 1.38
N TYR A 96 1.39 1.28 0.85
CA TYR A 96 2.71 1.84 0.60
C TYR A 96 2.78 2.35 -0.83
N THR A 97 3.30 3.55 -1.03
CA THR A 97 3.42 4.15 -2.36
C THR A 97 4.63 5.07 -2.43
N GLY A 98 5.24 5.17 -3.62
CA GLY A 98 6.30 6.12 -3.88
C GLY A 98 5.78 7.51 -4.24
N TYR A 99 4.49 7.65 -4.53
CA TYR A 99 3.88 8.95 -4.80
C TYR A 99 3.66 9.71 -3.48
N ARG A 100 3.69 11.03 -3.55
CA ARG A 100 3.35 11.86 -2.39
C ARG A 100 1.84 11.94 -2.23
N PHE A 101 1.37 11.98 -1.00
CA PHE A 101 -0.05 12.04 -0.65
C PHE A 101 -0.79 13.17 -1.40
N GLU A 102 -0.18 14.34 -1.45
CA GLU A 102 -0.73 15.51 -2.14
C GLU A 102 -0.95 15.25 -3.63
N ASP A 103 -0.01 14.53 -4.26
CA ASP A 103 -0.11 14.17 -5.68
C ASP A 103 -1.19 13.11 -5.92
N LEU A 104 -1.35 12.17 -4.99
CA LEU A 104 -2.42 11.18 -5.06
C LEU A 104 -3.80 11.85 -5.03
N LEU A 105 -3.98 12.83 -4.15
CA LEU A 105 -5.25 13.56 -4.04
C LEU A 105 -5.58 14.36 -5.29
N ALA A 106 -4.58 14.81 -6.03
CA ALA A 106 -4.75 15.54 -7.27
C ALA A 106 -5.08 14.63 -8.46
N HIS A 107 -4.92 13.32 -8.34
CA HIS A 107 -5.18 12.35 -9.40
C HIS A 107 -6.52 11.65 -9.15
N PRO A 108 -7.54 11.86 -10.00
CA PRO A 108 -8.91 11.40 -9.71
C PRO A 108 -9.02 9.90 -9.39
N LEU A 109 -8.32 9.05 -10.15
CA LEU A 109 -8.36 7.61 -9.95
C LEU A 109 -7.62 7.18 -8.67
N ARG A 110 -6.42 7.69 -8.47
CA ARG A 110 -5.61 7.36 -7.27
C ARG A 110 -6.28 7.85 -6.00
N ARG A 111 -6.94 9.00 -6.04
CA ARG A 111 -7.72 9.52 -4.92
C ARG A 111 -8.78 8.52 -4.44
N LYS A 112 -9.41 7.79 -5.34
CA LYS A 112 -10.40 6.78 -4.97
C LYS A 112 -9.80 5.70 -4.06
N LEU A 113 -8.59 5.26 -4.33
CA LEU A 113 -7.91 4.29 -3.46
C LEU A 113 -7.51 4.94 -2.13
N VAL A 114 -7.02 6.19 -2.16
CA VAL A 114 -6.69 6.93 -0.93
C VAL A 114 -7.89 6.93 0.02
N GLU A 115 -9.05 7.26 -0.48
CA GLU A 115 -10.27 7.38 0.33
C GLU A 115 -10.70 6.06 0.99
N LEU A 116 -10.21 4.93 0.49
CA LEU A 116 -10.50 3.60 1.03
C LEU A 116 -9.44 3.11 2.02
N CYS A 117 -8.29 3.76 2.07
CA CYS A 117 -7.19 3.37 2.96
C CYS A 117 -7.33 4.03 4.34
N ASP A 118 -6.86 3.33 5.36
CA ASP A 118 -6.76 3.88 6.72
C ASP A 118 -5.44 4.59 6.93
N VAL A 119 -4.37 4.07 6.34
CA VAL A 119 -3.02 4.62 6.43
C VAL A 119 -2.32 4.54 5.07
N ILE A 120 -1.64 5.59 4.70
CA ILE A 120 -0.73 5.60 3.55
C ILE A 120 0.67 5.92 4.04
N VAL A 121 1.64 5.07 3.65
CA VAL A 121 3.06 5.36 3.82
C VAL A 121 3.54 5.86 2.46
N ASP A 122 3.85 7.15 2.38
CA ASP A 122 4.10 7.83 1.11
C ASP A 122 5.55 8.24 0.90
N GLY A 123 5.86 8.56 -0.35
CA GLY A 123 7.14 9.08 -0.74
C GLY A 123 8.10 8.00 -1.23
N ARG A 124 8.94 8.38 -2.19
CA ARG A 124 9.93 7.47 -2.77
C ARG A 124 10.96 7.07 -1.72
N TYR A 125 11.41 5.81 -1.78
CA TYR A 125 12.57 5.39 -0.99
C TYR A 125 13.81 6.18 -1.44
N ILE A 126 14.46 6.85 -0.49
CA ILE A 126 15.70 7.60 -0.73
C ILE A 126 16.81 6.97 0.11
N GLU A 127 17.78 6.34 -0.54
CA GLU A 127 18.84 5.59 0.15
C GLU A 127 19.66 6.47 1.10
N ALA A 128 19.91 7.72 0.74
CA ALA A 128 20.61 8.68 1.61
C ALA A 128 19.86 8.94 2.93
N GLY A 129 18.55 8.70 2.97
CA GLY A 129 17.71 8.83 4.17
C GLY A 129 17.45 7.50 4.87
N ARG A 130 18.09 6.40 4.42
CA ARG A 130 17.89 5.08 5.00
C ARG A 130 18.25 5.07 6.48
N ASP A 131 17.36 4.48 7.28
CA ASP A 131 17.55 4.36 8.72
C ASP A 131 16.82 3.09 9.19
N LEU A 132 17.59 2.10 9.64
CA LEU A 132 17.06 0.81 10.06
C LEU A 132 16.27 0.89 11.37
N SER A 133 16.38 2.01 12.11
CA SER A 133 15.61 2.22 13.33
C SER A 133 14.18 2.71 13.07
N LEU A 134 13.85 3.09 11.83
CA LEU A 134 12.52 3.56 11.49
C LEU A 134 11.52 2.39 11.49
N HIS A 135 10.33 2.64 12.03
CA HIS A 135 9.22 1.70 12.00
C HIS A 135 8.42 1.91 10.71
N PHE A 136 8.10 0.81 10.01
CA PHE A 136 7.18 0.75 8.87
C PHE A 136 7.57 1.55 7.64
N ARG A 137 8.78 2.10 7.58
CA ARG A 137 9.28 2.84 6.42
C ARG A 137 10.79 2.65 6.27
N GLY A 138 11.28 2.81 5.04
CA GLY A 138 12.69 2.55 4.72
C GLY A 138 13.59 3.77 4.80
N SER A 139 13.04 4.98 4.64
CA SER A 139 13.82 6.23 4.65
C SER A 139 13.05 7.34 5.38
N ARG A 140 13.81 8.31 5.90
CA ARG A 140 13.26 9.37 6.76
C ARG A 140 12.28 10.31 6.07
N ASN A 141 12.38 10.46 4.75
CA ASN A 141 11.46 11.29 3.98
C ASN A 141 10.05 10.70 3.84
N GLN A 142 9.91 9.38 4.05
CA GLN A 142 8.63 8.71 3.95
C GLN A 142 7.78 9.03 5.17
N ARG A 143 6.48 9.23 4.94
CA ARG A 143 5.54 9.65 5.99
C ARG A 143 4.52 8.55 6.22
N ILE A 144 4.14 8.36 7.48
CA ILE A 144 3.05 7.45 7.86
C ILE A 144 1.82 8.31 8.14
N ILE A 145 0.86 8.31 7.22
CA ILE A 145 -0.23 9.27 7.17
C ILE A 145 -1.54 8.63 7.63
N ASP A 146 -2.18 9.27 8.61
CA ASP A 146 -3.55 8.94 9.01
C ASP A 146 -4.51 9.52 7.97
N VAL A 147 -5.05 8.66 7.11
CA VAL A 147 -5.87 9.09 5.98
C VAL A 147 -7.19 9.70 6.41
N PRO A 148 -8.00 9.05 7.28
CA PRO A 148 -9.30 9.63 7.66
C PRO A 148 -9.16 11.04 8.25
N ASN A 149 -8.21 11.27 9.15
CA ASN A 149 -7.99 12.58 9.75
C ASN A 149 -7.43 13.58 8.75
N SER A 150 -6.53 13.15 7.86
CA SER A 150 -5.97 14.02 6.82
C SER A 150 -7.05 14.53 5.87
N LEU A 151 -7.96 13.67 5.45
CA LEU A 151 -9.07 14.07 4.57
C LEU A 151 -10.09 14.95 5.31
N ARG A 152 -10.39 14.61 6.56
CA ARG A 152 -11.38 15.34 7.37
C ARG A 152 -10.97 16.80 7.62
N PHE A 153 -9.68 17.02 7.91
CA PHE A 153 -9.18 18.35 8.31
C PHE A 153 -8.38 19.05 7.20
N ASN A 154 -8.34 18.44 6.00
CA ASN A 154 -7.69 18.99 4.80
C ASN A 154 -6.21 19.37 5.04
N LYS A 155 -5.48 18.51 5.75
CA LYS A 155 -4.03 18.62 5.93
C LYS A 155 -3.45 17.26 6.29
N VAL A 156 -2.14 17.08 6.12
CA VAL A 156 -1.48 15.82 6.44
C VAL A 156 -1.40 15.62 7.94
N TYR A 157 -1.99 14.54 8.43
CA TYR A 157 -1.86 14.08 9.82
C TYR A 157 -0.96 12.85 9.84
N LEU A 158 0.11 12.92 10.63
CA LEU A 158 1.07 11.83 10.76
C LEU A 158 0.74 10.95 11.96
N ILE A 159 0.95 9.65 11.81
CA ILE A 159 0.86 8.71 12.93
C ILE A 159 2.18 8.72 13.71
N GLU A 160 3.28 8.89 12.98
CA GLU A 160 4.61 8.85 13.57
C GLU A 160 5.53 9.88 12.92
#